data_57551af65ace5977870bf1ee4ff46531
#
_entry.id   57551af65ace5977870bf1ee4ff46531
#
_cell.length_a   1.000
_cell.length_b   1.000
_cell.length_c   1.000
_cell.angle_alpha   90.00
_cell.angle_beta   90.00
_cell.angle_gamma   90.00
#
_symmetry.space_group_name_H-M   'P 1'
#
loop_
_entity.id
_entity.type
_entity.pdbx_description
1 polymer ?
#
loop_
_entity_poly.entity_id
_entity_poly.type
_entity_poly.pdbx_seq_one_letter_code
_entity_poly.pdbx_strand_id
1 'polypeptide(L)'
;MKLDDYQKTIVYVLYKEDNHTEELPIHDGAVRWLKQNMVITETTNQYMVSDLNNAVFPFMLNPWVVDAMQNDEELVNEFEKAYKKMESKYNKMISNRY
;
A
#
# COMPACT_ATOMS: atom_id res chain seq x y z
N MET A 1 4.33 -9.03 12.05
CA MET A 1 4.42 -7.78 11.27
C MET A 1 3.74 -6.67 12.06
N LYS A 2 4.51 -5.67 12.45
CA LYS A 2 4.00 -4.57 13.27
C LYS A 2 3.76 -3.33 12.41
N LEU A 3 2.53 -3.17 11.96
CA LEU A 3 2.13 -2.02 11.17
C LEU A 3 1.16 -1.17 11.97
N ASP A 4 1.19 0.15 11.76
CA ASP A 4 0.15 1.00 12.32
C ASP A 4 -1.13 0.90 11.47
N ASP A 5 -2.21 1.53 11.91
CA ASP A 5 -3.49 1.40 11.23
C ASP A 5 -3.46 1.95 9.79
N TYR A 6 -2.69 3.00 9.56
CA TYR A 6 -2.59 3.57 8.22
C TYR A 6 -1.82 2.65 7.28
N GLN A 7 -0.72 2.08 7.76
CA GLN A 7 0.06 1.11 6.98
C GLN A 7 -0.78 -0.14 6.66
N LYS A 8 -1.53 -0.64 7.64
CA LYS A 8 -2.45 -1.77 7.43
C LYS A 8 -3.49 -1.44 6.36
N THR A 9 -3.97 -0.20 6.35
CA THR A 9 -4.95 0.24 5.37
C THR A 9 -4.39 0.17 3.95
N ILE A 10 -3.17 0.64 3.75
CA ILE A 10 -2.53 0.57 2.43
C ILE A 10 -2.38 -0.89 2.00
N VAL A 11 -1.90 -1.74 2.89
CA VAL A 11 -1.75 -3.17 2.59
C VAL A 11 -3.10 -3.81 2.25
N TYR A 12 -4.13 -3.49 3.01
CA TYR A 12 -5.46 -4.05 2.79
C TYR A 12 -6.01 -3.64 1.41
N VAL A 13 -5.87 -2.37 1.03
CA VAL A 13 -6.34 -1.90 -0.27
C VAL A 13 -5.62 -2.64 -1.39
N LEU A 14 -4.30 -2.77 -1.28
CA LEU A 14 -3.53 -3.51 -2.29
C LEU A 14 -3.96 -4.98 -2.34
N TYR A 15 -4.20 -5.58 -1.19
CA TYR A 15 -4.63 -6.98 -1.13
C TYR A 15 -5.96 -7.21 -1.84
N LYS A 16 -6.87 -6.24 -1.77
CA LYS A 16 -8.19 -6.34 -2.39
C LYS A 16 -8.21 -6.02 -3.88
N GLU A 17 -7.15 -5.39 -4.40
CA GLU A 17 -7.06 -5.12 -5.82
C GLU A 17 -6.77 -6.40 -6.61
N ASP A 18 -7.26 -6.48 -7.84
CA ASP A 18 -7.15 -7.70 -8.67
C ASP A 18 -5.71 -8.17 -8.82
N ASN A 19 -4.79 -7.26 -9.05
CA ASN A 19 -3.37 -7.58 -9.26
C ASN A 19 -2.52 -7.25 -8.05
N HIS A 20 -3.15 -6.96 -6.91
CA HIS A 20 -2.47 -6.52 -5.68
C HIS A 20 -1.55 -5.33 -5.95
N THR A 21 -1.97 -4.45 -6.86
CA THR A 21 -1.18 -3.32 -7.34
C THR A 21 -1.99 -2.03 -7.28
N GLU A 22 -1.34 -0.93 -6.90
CA GLU A 22 -1.96 0.40 -6.89
C GLU A 22 -0.86 1.44 -7.07
N GLU A 23 -1.21 2.55 -7.70
CA GLU A 23 -0.30 3.70 -7.78
C GLU A 23 -0.33 4.46 -6.46
N LEU A 24 0.84 4.64 -5.86
CA LEU A 24 0.97 5.29 -4.57
C LEU A 24 2.02 6.41 -4.64
N PRO A 25 1.82 7.50 -3.87
CA PRO A 25 2.80 8.58 -3.85
C PRO A 25 4.08 8.14 -3.13
N ILE A 26 5.23 8.30 -3.80
CA ILE A 26 6.51 7.83 -3.28
C ILE A 26 7.01 8.65 -2.11
N HIS A 27 6.48 9.86 -1.92
CA HIS A 27 6.90 10.72 -0.82
C HIS A 27 6.08 10.53 0.46
N ASP A 28 5.05 9.70 0.43
CA ASP A 28 4.27 9.40 1.62
C ASP A 28 5.09 8.55 2.57
N GLY A 29 5.13 8.95 3.86
CA GLY A 29 5.95 8.26 4.84
C GLY A 29 5.60 6.79 5.05
N ALA A 30 4.31 6.47 5.02
CA ALA A 30 3.87 5.08 5.18
C ALA A 30 4.25 4.24 3.96
N VAL A 31 4.10 4.80 2.76
CA VAL A 31 4.51 4.12 1.52
C VAL A 31 6.01 3.84 1.55
N ARG A 32 6.81 4.83 1.94
CA ARG A 32 8.27 4.66 2.02
C ARG A 32 8.64 3.58 3.04
N TRP A 33 7.99 3.58 4.19
CA TRP A 33 8.27 2.57 5.23
C TRP A 33 7.95 1.16 4.72
N LEU A 34 6.80 0.99 4.07
CA LEU A 34 6.38 -0.31 3.54
C LEU A 34 7.37 -0.80 2.47
N LYS A 35 7.83 0.10 1.61
CA LYS A 35 8.82 -0.24 0.59
C LYS A 35 10.15 -0.66 1.22
N GLN A 36 10.62 0.10 2.21
CA GLN A 36 11.89 -0.17 2.88
C GLN A 36 11.89 -1.50 3.62
N ASN A 37 10.72 -1.91 4.09
CA ASN A 37 10.58 -3.16 4.84
C ASN A 37 10.10 -4.33 3.99
N MET A 38 10.15 -4.17 2.68
CA MET A 38 9.84 -5.23 1.71
C MET A 38 8.40 -5.74 1.79
N VAL A 39 7.49 -4.91 2.28
CA VAL A 39 6.07 -5.22 2.29
C VAL A 39 5.48 -4.97 0.89
N ILE A 40 5.88 -3.88 0.26
CA ILE A 40 5.50 -3.55 -1.11
C ILE A 40 6.76 -3.34 -1.94
N THR A 41 6.60 -3.46 -3.26
CA THR A 41 7.71 -3.24 -4.19
C THR A 41 7.20 -2.55 -5.45
N GLU A 42 8.08 -1.81 -6.11
CA GLU A 42 7.74 -1.18 -7.38
C GLU A 42 7.58 -2.25 -8.46
N THR A 43 6.58 -2.07 -9.33
CA THR A 43 6.29 -3.05 -10.36
C THR A 43 7.15 -2.86 -11.62
N THR A 44 7.79 -1.69 -11.75
CA THR A 44 8.63 -1.40 -12.92
C THR A 44 9.75 -0.45 -12.55
N ASN A 45 10.90 -0.63 -13.18
CA ASN A 45 12.05 0.28 -13.07
C ASN A 45 12.03 1.35 -14.16
N GLN A 46 11.11 1.25 -15.10
CA GLN A 46 11.10 2.09 -16.29
C GLN A 46 10.03 3.18 -16.23
N TYR A 47 9.44 3.37 -15.06
CA TYR A 47 8.40 4.36 -14.90
C TYR A 47 8.99 5.76 -15.00
N MET A 48 8.54 6.52 -15.97
CA MET A 48 9.00 7.90 -16.20
C MET A 48 8.20 8.86 -15.33
N VAL A 49 8.89 9.65 -14.52
CA VAL A 49 8.25 10.65 -13.66
C VAL A 49 8.69 12.04 -14.12
N SER A 50 7.75 12.82 -14.61
CA SER A 50 8.03 14.18 -15.06
C SER A 50 8.01 15.21 -13.95
N ASP A 51 7.36 14.90 -12.82
CA ASP A 51 7.25 15.82 -11.68
C ASP A 51 7.55 15.03 -10.40
N LEU A 52 8.73 15.27 -9.83
CA LEU A 52 9.17 14.57 -8.63
C LEU A 52 8.36 14.95 -7.38
N ASN A 53 7.75 16.12 -7.37
CA ASN A 53 6.95 16.56 -6.23
C ASN A 53 5.63 15.81 -6.11
N ASN A 54 5.10 15.39 -7.25
CA ASN A 54 3.84 14.64 -7.30
C ASN A 54 4.05 13.24 -7.82
N ALA A 55 5.27 12.71 -7.65
CA ALA A 55 5.61 11.40 -8.19
C ALA A 55 4.76 10.30 -7.56
N VAL A 56 4.16 9.47 -8.41
CA VAL A 56 3.51 8.24 -8.02
C VAL A 56 4.11 7.10 -8.81
N PHE A 57 4.23 5.93 -8.17
CA PHE A 57 4.71 4.73 -8.84
C PHE A 57 3.72 3.61 -8.59
N PRO A 58 3.62 2.65 -9.51
CA PRO A 58 2.84 1.45 -9.25
C PRO A 58 3.59 0.54 -8.28
N PHE A 59 2.94 0.20 -7.18
CA PHE A 59 3.48 -0.71 -6.18
C PHE A 59 2.59 -1.94 -6.10
N MET A 60 3.20 -3.08 -5.78
CA MET A 60 2.46 -4.31 -5.53
C MET A 60 2.86 -4.89 -4.19
N LEU A 61 1.97 -5.69 -3.59
CA LEU A 61 2.32 -6.46 -2.41
C LEU A 61 3.34 -7.53 -2.78
N ASN A 62 4.36 -7.69 -1.96
CA ASN A 62 5.28 -8.79 -2.13
C ASN A 62 4.57 -10.12 -1.87
N PRO A 63 4.94 -11.19 -2.57
CA PRO A 63 4.25 -12.49 -2.45
C PRO A 63 4.17 -13.01 -1.02
N TRP A 64 5.17 -12.77 -0.18
CA TRP A 64 5.12 -13.26 1.20
C TRP A 64 3.99 -12.62 2.01
N VAL A 65 3.64 -11.36 1.69
CA VAL A 65 2.54 -10.67 2.34
C VAL A 65 1.21 -11.26 1.88
N VAL A 66 1.07 -11.47 0.58
CA VAL A 66 -0.15 -12.08 0.01
C VAL A 66 -0.36 -13.46 0.63
N ASP A 67 0.68 -14.28 0.70
CA ASP A 67 0.60 -15.61 1.29
C ASP A 67 0.19 -15.54 2.76
N ALA A 68 0.77 -14.62 3.52
CA ALA A 68 0.43 -14.47 4.93
C ALA A 68 -1.05 -14.12 5.11
N MET A 69 -1.56 -13.22 4.28
CA MET A 69 -2.95 -12.81 4.37
C MET A 69 -3.92 -13.88 3.89
N GLN A 70 -3.55 -14.62 2.85
CA GLN A 70 -4.40 -15.72 2.35
C GLN A 70 -4.52 -16.87 3.34
N ASN A 71 -3.50 -17.07 4.18
CA ASN A 71 -3.47 -18.17 5.13
C ASN A 71 -3.89 -17.76 6.54
N ASP A 72 -4.26 -16.51 6.76
CA ASP A 72 -4.63 -16.02 8.09
C ASP A 72 -5.81 -15.06 7.99
N GLU A 73 -7.00 -15.60 8.17
CA GLU A 73 -8.24 -14.84 8.10
C GLU A 73 -8.31 -13.75 9.19
N GLU A 74 -7.76 -14.04 10.36
CA GLU A 74 -7.74 -13.04 11.45
C GLU A 74 -6.88 -11.84 11.08
N LEU A 75 -5.79 -12.08 10.38
CA LEU A 75 -4.92 -11.00 9.91
C LEU A 75 -5.66 -10.10 8.92
N VAL A 76 -6.37 -10.71 7.97
CA VAL A 76 -7.17 -9.96 7.00
C VAL A 76 -8.24 -9.12 7.71
N ASN A 77 -8.92 -9.73 8.70
CA ASN A 77 -9.95 -9.02 9.46
C ASN A 77 -9.37 -7.84 10.26
N GLU A 78 -8.19 -8.01 10.81
CA GLU A 78 -7.50 -6.93 11.53
C GLU A 78 -7.19 -5.76 10.59
N PHE A 79 -6.71 -6.06 9.40
CA PHE A 79 -6.38 -5.03 8.40
C PHE A 79 -7.64 -4.35 7.87
N GLU A 80 -8.72 -5.11 7.70
CA GLU A 80 -10.01 -4.54 7.30
C GLU A 80 -10.52 -3.54 8.33
N LYS A 81 -10.40 -3.86 9.62
CA LYS A 81 -10.79 -2.94 10.69
C LYS A 81 -9.97 -1.66 10.66
N ALA A 82 -8.68 -1.79 10.42
CA ALA A 82 -7.80 -0.63 10.27
C ALA A 82 -8.22 0.24 9.08
N TYR A 83 -8.57 -0.38 7.97
CA TYR A 83 -9.04 0.33 6.78
C TYR A 83 -10.30 1.14 7.09
N LYS A 84 -11.25 0.56 7.81
CA LYS A 84 -12.49 1.26 8.15
C LYS A 84 -12.22 2.49 9.01
N LYS A 85 -11.20 2.45 9.86
CA LYS A 85 -10.80 3.60 10.67
C LYS A 85 -10.10 4.68 9.86
N MET A 86 -9.28 4.28 8.90
CA MET A 86 -8.36 5.19 8.21
C MET A 86 -8.76 5.48 6.78
N GLU A 87 -9.96 5.05 6.37
CA GLU A 87 -10.42 5.20 4.99
C GLU A 87 -10.37 6.65 4.53
N SER A 88 -10.79 7.58 5.37
CA SER A 88 -10.78 9.00 5.02
C SER A 88 -9.37 9.52 4.75
N LYS A 89 -8.42 9.14 5.60
CA LYS A 89 -7.02 9.54 5.42
C LYS A 89 -6.43 8.92 4.16
N TYR A 90 -6.74 7.64 3.91
CA TYR A 90 -6.30 6.97 2.69
C TYR A 90 -6.85 7.66 1.44
N ASN A 91 -8.12 8.00 1.44
CA ASN A 91 -8.76 8.65 0.31
C ASN A 91 -8.15 10.02 0.04
N LYS A 92 -7.76 10.76 1.07
CA LYS A 92 -7.06 12.03 0.90
C LYS A 92 -5.70 11.85 0.25
N MET A 93 -4.96 10.82 0.66
CA MET A 93 -3.66 10.51 0.06
C MET A 93 -3.83 10.21 -1.43
N ILE A 94 -4.81 9.38 -1.77
CA ILE A 94 -5.06 9.00 -3.17
C ILE A 94 -5.51 10.22 -3.98
N SER A 95 -6.34 11.09 -3.41
CA SER A 95 -6.81 12.31 -4.10
C SER A 95 -5.67 13.25 -4.44
N ASN A 96 -4.62 13.26 -3.64
CA ASN A 96 -3.48 14.17 -3.82
C ASN A 96 -2.40 13.61 -4.74
N ARG A 97 -2.55 12.37 -5.23
CA ARG A 97 -1.51 11.77 -6.08
C ARG A 97 -1.50 12.34 -7.50
N TYR A 98 -2.56 13.00 -7.91
CA TYR A 98 -2.65 13.69 -9.18
C TYR A 98 -2.79 15.21 -8.93
#